data_5a37f98ef5aa1c381579f3cb51d07b51
#
_entry.id   5a37f98ef5aa1c381579f3cb51d07b51
#
_cell.length_a   1.000
_cell.length_b   1.000
_cell.length_c   1.000
_cell.angle_alpha   90.00
_cell.angle_beta   90.00
_cell.angle_gamma   90.00
#
_symmetry.space_group_name_H-M   'P 1'
#
loop_
_entity.id
_entity.type
_entity.pdbx_description
1 polymer ?
#
loop_
_entity_poly.entity_id
_entity_poly.type
_entity_poly.pdbx_seq_one_letter_code
_entity_poly.pdbx_strand_id
1 'polypeptide(L)'
;MQMKHLIAAATLAVAGATSAALADDKATVAAFYDLLSNPGAEAQVEAFQDATAAGLESIGNYSGKNKTREAFLGQVGGFGQLIPDLNWAVQDMHQDGDVVTVRSRATGTPVAPFFGVDGQGRSFDILTIDIHELEDGKIIRTYHVEDWAGALQQLSGK
;
A
#
# COMPACT_ATOMS: atom_id res chain seq x y z
N MET A 1 -11.59 -23.25 -63.22
CA MET A 1 -10.91 -23.69 -62.00
C MET A 1 -10.68 -22.46 -61.13
N GLN A 2 -11.61 -22.22 -60.19
CA GLN A 2 -11.58 -21.01 -59.36
C GLN A 2 -10.98 -21.37 -57.98
N MET A 3 -9.85 -20.77 -57.67
CA MET A 3 -9.25 -20.84 -56.35
C MET A 3 -9.92 -19.83 -55.40
N LYS A 4 -10.66 -20.30 -54.40
CA LYS A 4 -11.22 -19.48 -53.33
C LYS A 4 -10.14 -19.27 -52.26
N HIS A 5 -9.71 -18.03 -52.11
CA HIS A 5 -8.85 -17.64 -50.95
C HIS A 5 -9.71 -17.55 -49.69
N LEU A 6 -9.46 -18.45 -48.74
CA LEU A 6 -9.92 -18.30 -47.38
C LEU A 6 -8.96 -17.32 -46.65
N ILE A 7 -9.46 -16.14 -46.35
CA ILE A 7 -8.78 -15.24 -45.37
C ILE A 7 -9.33 -15.61 -44.01
N ALA A 8 -8.49 -16.24 -43.20
CA ALA A 8 -8.79 -16.48 -41.80
C ALA A 8 -8.57 -15.14 -41.05
N ALA A 9 -9.64 -14.58 -40.53
CA ALA A 9 -9.57 -13.44 -39.61
C ALA A 9 -9.15 -13.96 -38.22
N ALA A 10 -7.91 -13.73 -37.86
CA ALA A 10 -7.46 -13.84 -36.46
C ALA A 10 -7.78 -12.52 -35.76
N THR A 11 -8.86 -12.46 -35.03
CA THR A 11 -9.23 -11.30 -34.20
C THR A 11 -8.99 -11.58 -32.72
N LEU A 12 -7.98 -10.98 -32.20
CA LEU A 12 -7.87 -10.18 -30.96
C LEU A 12 -8.58 -10.72 -29.70
N ALA A 13 -7.81 -11.44 -28.89
CA ALA A 13 -8.13 -11.70 -27.48
C ALA A 13 -7.18 -10.94 -26.50
N VAL A 14 -6.65 -9.76 -26.88
CA VAL A 14 -5.64 -9.04 -26.07
C VAL A 14 -6.28 -8.04 -25.08
N ALA A 15 -7.46 -7.49 -25.35
CA ALA A 15 -8.05 -6.46 -24.50
C ALA A 15 -8.64 -6.99 -23.17
N GLY A 16 -9.02 -8.27 -23.11
CA GLY A 16 -9.61 -8.86 -21.90
C GLY A 16 -8.58 -9.23 -20.81
N ALA A 17 -7.38 -9.62 -21.21
CA ALA A 17 -6.34 -10.05 -20.28
C ALA A 17 -5.72 -8.86 -19.52
N THR A 18 -5.51 -7.72 -20.19
CA THR A 18 -4.98 -6.50 -19.56
C THR A 18 -5.94 -5.93 -18.52
N SER A 19 -7.24 -5.92 -18.78
CA SER A 19 -8.24 -5.39 -17.84
C SER A 19 -8.36 -6.25 -16.57
N ALA A 20 -8.24 -7.57 -16.67
CA ALA A 20 -8.27 -8.49 -15.53
C ALA A 20 -6.99 -8.35 -14.68
N ALA A 21 -5.81 -8.27 -15.30
CA ALA A 21 -4.54 -8.05 -14.61
C ALA A 21 -4.52 -6.73 -13.83
N LEU A 22 -5.00 -5.64 -14.43
CA LEU A 22 -5.11 -4.33 -13.77
C LEU A 22 -6.08 -4.33 -12.57
N ALA A 23 -7.13 -5.14 -12.61
CA ALA A 23 -8.06 -5.29 -11.49
C ALA A 23 -7.42 -6.10 -10.35
N ASP A 24 -6.65 -7.14 -10.67
CA ASP A 24 -5.91 -7.96 -9.71
C ASP A 24 -4.82 -7.15 -9.00
N ASP A 25 -4.08 -6.28 -9.70
CA ASP A 25 -3.03 -5.44 -9.11
C ASP A 25 -3.60 -4.46 -8.08
N LYS A 26 -4.76 -3.85 -8.36
CA LYS A 26 -5.44 -2.99 -7.38
C LYS A 26 -5.92 -3.77 -6.16
N ALA A 27 -6.39 -4.99 -6.35
CA ALA A 27 -6.77 -5.88 -5.24
C ALA A 27 -5.52 -6.29 -4.41
N THR A 28 -4.41 -6.58 -5.08
CA THR A 28 -3.11 -6.83 -4.45
C THR A 28 -2.68 -5.64 -3.60
N VAL A 29 -2.75 -4.42 -4.14
CA VAL A 29 -2.41 -3.19 -3.40
C VAL A 29 -3.40 -2.92 -2.26
N ALA A 30 -4.69 -3.25 -2.39
CA ALA A 30 -5.66 -3.09 -1.32
C ALA A 30 -5.29 -3.91 -0.07
N ALA A 31 -4.74 -5.13 -0.22
CA ALA A 31 -4.29 -5.94 0.90
C ALA A 31 -3.17 -5.28 1.73
N PHE A 32 -2.34 -4.41 1.11
CA PHE A 32 -1.35 -3.60 1.82
C PHE A 32 -2.01 -2.63 2.81
N TYR A 33 -3.10 -1.96 2.42
CA TYR A 33 -3.83 -1.01 3.27
C TYR A 33 -4.70 -1.69 4.32
N ASP A 34 -5.20 -2.89 4.02
CA ASP A 34 -5.92 -3.71 5.00
C ASP A 34 -5.00 -4.10 6.17
N LEU A 35 -3.73 -4.43 5.90
CA LEU A 35 -2.72 -4.64 6.94
C LEU A 35 -2.47 -3.36 7.75
N LEU A 36 -2.30 -2.20 7.09
CA LEU A 36 -2.04 -0.92 7.78
C LEU A 36 -3.17 -0.52 8.72
N SER A 37 -4.42 -0.88 8.39
CA SER A 37 -5.60 -0.61 9.21
C SER A 37 -5.89 -1.69 10.25
N ASN A 38 -5.29 -2.89 10.10
CA ASN A 38 -5.48 -4.03 11.02
C ASN A 38 -4.11 -4.65 11.36
N PRO A 39 -3.18 -3.86 11.92
CA PRO A 39 -1.83 -4.29 12.18
C PRO A 39 -1.80 -5.42 13.21
N GLY A 40 -1.17 -6.53 12.86
CA GLY A 40 -1.05 -7.71 13.73
C GLY A 40 -2.22 -8.69 13.65
N ALA A 41 -3.25 -8.45 12.86
CA ALA A 41 -4.27 -9.44 12.56
C ALA A 41 -3.69 -10.50 11.59
N GLU A 42 -3.75 -11.78 11.99
CA GLU A 42 -3.08 -12.89 11.28
C GLU A 42 -3.49 -12.97 9.81
N ALA A 43 -4.80 -12.87 9.52
CA ALA A 43 -5.30 -12.93 8.15
C ALA A 43 -4.78 -11.78 7.27
N GLN A 44 -4.63 -10.56 7.81
CA GLN A 44 -4.09 -9.41 7.08
C GLN A 44 -2.57 -9.53 6.88
N VAL A 45 -1.86 -10.11 7.84
CA VAL A 45 -0.42 -10.41 7.69
C VAL A 45 -0.21 -11.45 6.58
N GLU A 46 -1.00 -12.52 6.54
CA GLU A 46 -0.95 -13.52 5.48
C GLU A 46 -1.28 -12.90 4.11
N ALA A 47 -2.39 -12.16 4.01
CA ALA A 47 -2.78 -11.49 2.76
C ALA A 47 -1.70 -10.51 2.26
N PHE A 48 -1.07 -9.74 3.14
CA PHE A 48 0.06 -8.89 2.80
C PHE A 48 1.28 -9.68 2.31
N GLN A 49 1.60 -10.82 2.95
CA GLN A 49 2.70 -11.68 2.52
C GLN A 49 2.45 -12.28 1.14
N ASP A 50 1.21 -12.61 0.84
CA ASP A 50 0.80 -13.09 -0.49
C ASP A 50 0.81 -11.98 -1.54
N ALA A 51 0.45 -10.77 -1.16
CA ALA A 51 0.44 -9.60 -2.04
C ALA A 51 1.84 -9.02 -2.32
N THR A 52 2.86 -9.39 -1.53
CA THR A 52 4.21 -8.81 -1.65
C THR A 52 5.26 -9.85 -1.97
N ALA A 53 6.27 -9.47 -2.73
CA ALA A 53 7.44 -10.31 -2.97
C ALA A 53 8.25 -10.51 -1.67
N ALA A 54 8.95 -11.64 -1.55
CA ALA A 54 9.86 -11.88 -0.41
C ALA A 54 10.96 -10.82 -0.32
N GLY A 55 11.39 -10.28 -1.47
CA GLY A 55 12.40 -9.21 -1.57
C GLY A 55 11.81 -7.80 -1.57
N LEU A 56 10.60 -7.58 -1.04
CA LEU A 56 9.99 -6.26 -0.95
C LEU A 56 10.97 -5.22 -0.38
N GLU A 57 11.07 -4.07 -1.05
CA GLU A 57 11.74 -2.88 -0.53
C GLU A 57 10.73 -1.78 -0.19
N SER A 58 10.70 -1.34 1.07
CA SER A 58 9.90 -0.20 1.51
C SER A 58 10.81 1.02 1.71
N ILE A 59 10.53 2.11 1.01
CA ILE A 59 11.38 3.29 0.84
C ILE A 59 10.63 4.52 1.33
N GLY A 60 10.93 4.96 2.55
CA GLY A 60 10.37 6.18 3.15
C GLY A 60 11.28 7.40 3.07
N ASN A 61 12.55 7.21 2.70
CA ASN A 61 13.51 8.28 2.48
C ASN A 61 14.75 7.76 1.73
N TYR A 62 15.60 8.68 1.23
CA TYR A 62 16.82 8.33 0.50
C TYR A 62 18.11 8.42 1.35
N SER A 63 17.98 8.65 2.66
CA SER A 63 19.13 8.83 3.57
C SER A 63 19.50 7.58 4.37
N GLY A 64 18.69 6.53 4.31
CA GLY A 64 18.81 5.31 5.09
C GLY A 64 18.83 4.03 4.25
N LYS A 65 18.76 2.91 4.95
CA LYS A 65 18.52 1.61 4.32
C LYS A 65 17.04 1.40 4.10
N ASN A 66 16.68 0.84 2.95
CA ASN A 66 15.32 0.40 2.67
C ASN A 66 14.91 -0.67 3.68
N LYS A 67 13.64 -0.67 4.07
CA LYS A 67 13.11 -1.73 4.94
C LYS A 67 12.82 -2.97 4.10
N THR A 68 13.18 -4.12 4.62
CA THR A 68 12.71 -5.41 4.08
C THR A 68 11.23 -5.63 4.45
N ARG A 69 10.62 -6.64 3.86
CA ARG A 69 9.25 -7.05 4.18
C ARG A 69 9.07 -7.32 5.68
N GLU A 70 10.01 -8.04 6.29
CA GLU A 70 9.98 -8.39 7.72
C GLU A 70 10.15 -7.14 8.61
N ALA A 71 11.04 -6.23 8.24
CA ALA A 71 11.24 -4.98 8.97
C ALA A 71 9.99 -4.08 8.88
N PHE A 72 9.33 -4.06 7.72
CA PHE A 72 8.07 -3.35 7.53
C PHE A 72 6.96 -3.93 8.40
N LEU A 73 6.76 -5.27 8.38
CA LEU A 73 5.78 -5.95 9.23
C LEU A 73 6.03 -5.69 10.73
N GLY A 74 7.29 -5.73 11.17
CA GLY A 74 7.65 -5.40 12.54
C GLY A 74 7.29 -3.97 12.94
N GLN A 75 7.52 -2.99 12.05
CA GLN A 75 7.14 -1.60 12.27
C GLN A 75 5.62 -1.42 12.34
N VAL A 76 4.89 -2.01 11.41
CA VAL A 76 3.42 -1.94 11.35
C VAL A 76 2.80 -2.57 12.60
N GLY A 77 3.32 -3.73 13.03
CA GLY A 77 2.91 -4.37 14.30
C GLY A 77 3.16 -3.47 15.51
N GLY A 78 4.29 -2.76 15.55
CA GLY A 78 4.58 -1.76 16.59
C GLY A 78 3.61 -0.57 16.58
N PHE A 79 3.23 -0.10 15.41
CA PHE A 79 2.21 0.94 15.26
C PHE A 79 0.85 0.47 15.77
N GLY A 80 0.44 -0.77 15.50
CA GLY A 80 -0.81 -1.31 16.01
C GLY A 80 -0.90 -1.38 17.52
N GLN A 81 0.23 -1.61 18.20
CA GLN A 81 0.27 -1.55 19.66
C GLN A 81 0.23 -0.12 20.20
N LEU A 82 0.88 0.81 19.50
CA LEU A 82 0.96 2.21 19.91
C LEU A 82 -0.29 3.01 19.54
N ILE A 83 -0.98 2.62 18.46
CA ILE A 83 -2.14 3.32 17.88
C ILE A 83 -3.23 2.27 17.61
N PRO A 84 -3.97 1.83 18.65
CA PRO A 84 -4.94 0.72 18.52
C PRO A 84 -6.11 1.00 17.57
N ASP A 85 -6.39 2.26 17.31
CA ASP A 85 -7.44 2.75 16.40
C ASP A 85 -6.87 3.24 15.05
N LEU A 86 -5.63 2.83 14.71
CA LEU A 86 -5.01 3.19 13.43
C LEU A 86 -5.89 2.74 12.25
N ASN A 87 -6.22 3.70 11.40
CA ASN A 87 -7.01 3.44 10.20
C ASN A 87 -6.37 4.14 8.99
N TRP A 88 -6.19 3.38 7.93
CA TRP A 88 -5.59 3.83 6.68
C TRP A 88 -6.62 3.75 5.55
N ALA A 89 -7.39 4.81 5.38
CA ALA A 89 -8.48 4.84 4.41
C ALA A 89 -7.98 5.29 3.03
N VAL A 90 -7.94 4.36 2.08
CA VAL A 90 -7.65 4.68 0.67
C VAL A 90 -8.72 5.63 0.13
N GLN A 91 -8.29 6.74 -0.46
CA GLN A 91 -9.15 7.76 -1.07
C GLN A 91 -9.18 7.62 -2.60
N ASP A 92 -8.01 7.44 -3.21
CA ASP A 92 -7.85 7.23 -4.64
C ASP A 92 -6.76 6.21 -4.92
N MET A 93 -6.91 5.47 -6.00
CA MET A 93 -5.95 4.50 -6.49
C MET A 93 -5.87 4.59 -8.01
N HIS A 94 -4.73 5.03 -8.52
CA HIS A 94 -4.44 5.19 -9.94
C HIS A 94 -3.37 4.21 -10.38
N GLN A 95 -3.57 3.56 -11.51
CA GLN A 95 -2.64 2.59 -12.07
C GLN A 95 -2.19 3.00 -13.46
N ASP A 96 -0.89 2.88 -13.69
CA ASP A 96 -0.26 3.02 -15.01
C ASP A 96 0.74 1.87 -15.20
N GLY A 97 0.38 0.91 -16.05
CA GLY A 97 1.15 -0.34 -16.19
C GLY A 97 1.28 -1.07 -14.87
N ASP A 98 2.50 -1.40 -14.49
CA ASP A 98 2.85 -2.12 -13.26
C ASP A 98 3.04 -1.19 -12.05
N VAL A 99 2.62 0.07 -12.15
CA VAL A 99 2.74 1.07 -11.08
C VAL A 99 1.37 1.49 -10.59
N VAL A 100 1.15 1.40 -9.28
CA VAL A 100 -0.08 1.86 -8.62
C VAL A 100 0.25 2.97 -7.64
N THR A 101 -0.32 4.15 -7.86
CA THR A 101 -0.23 5.30 -6.94
C THR A 101 -1.48 5.38 -6.10
N VAL A 102 -1.31 5.52 -4.79
CA VAL A 102 -2.41 5.56 -3.83
C VAL A 102 -2.31 6.82 -2.99
N ARG A 103 -3.43 7.53 -2.86
CA ARG A 103 -3.64 8.59 -1.89
C ARG A 103 -4.54 8.08 -0.78
N SER A 104 -4.07 8.18 0.46
CA SER A 104 -4.83 7.74 1.62
C SER A 104 -4.95 8.81 2.68
N ARG A 105 -5.86 8.59 3.62
CA ARG A 105 -6.02 9.33 4.85
C ARG A 105 -5.71 8.39 6.01
N ALA A 106 -4.69 8.72 6.79
CA ALA A 106 -4.34 7.96 7.99
C ALA A 106 -4.81 8.71 9.24
N THR A 107 -5.50 8.01 10.13
CA THR A 107 -6.00 8.54 11.40
C THR A 107 -5.64 7.62 12.55
N GLY A 108 -5.46 8.15 13.74
CA GLY A 108 -5.20 7.34 14.92
C GLY A 108 -4.96 8.17 16.18
N THR A 109 -5.09 7.49 17.33
CA THR A 109 -4.92 8.08 18.67
C THR A 109 -3.84 7.30 19.42
N PRO A 110 -2.60 7.80 19.47
CA PRO A 110 -1.53 7.11 20.19
C PRO A 110 -1.83 7.00 21.69
N VAL A 111 -1.61 5.81 22.25
CA VAL A 111 -1.80 5.53 23.69
C VAL A 111 -0.53 5.80 24.53
N ALA A 112 0.59 6.15 23.87
CA ALA A 112 1.85 6.53 24.48
C ALA A 112 2.56 7.57 23.59
N PRO A 113 3.68 8.19 24.02
CA PRO A 113 4.37 9.18 23.20
C PRO A 113 4.73 8.67 21.80
N PHE A 114 4.29 9.40 20.77
CA PHE A 114 4.54 9.11 19.38
C PHE A 114 5.64 10.06 18.86
N PHE A 115 6.77 9.52 18.41
CA PHE A 115 7.98 10.28 18.07
C PHE A 115 8.38 11.31 19.16
N GLY A 116 8.18 10.96 20.43
CA GLY A 116 8.52 11.81 21.58
C GLY A 116 7.46 12.85 21.95
N VAL A 117 6.33 12.91 21.24
CA VAL A 117 5.20 13.79 21.56
C VAL A 117 4.12 13.01 22.30
N ASP A 118 3.78 13.44 23.53
CA ASP A 118 2.64 12.95 24.28
C ASP A 118 1.35 13.59 23.75
N GLY A 119 0.55 12.80 23.07
CA GLY A 119 -0.73 13.25 22.47
C GLY A 119 -1.82 13.55 23.49
N GLN A 120 -1.71 13.06 24.74
CA GLN A 120 -2.72 13.27 25.78
C GLN A 120 -4.14 12.91 25.33
N GLY A 121 -4.29 11.82 24.57
CA GLY A 121 -5.54 11.36 24.00
C GLY A 121 -6.01 12.11 22.75
N ARG A 122 -5.16 12.99 22.17
CA ARG A 122 -5.45 13.61 20.88
C ARG A 122 -5.17 12.64 19.74
N SER A 123 -5.95 12.78 18.67
CA SER A 123 -5.80 12.02 17.44
C SER A 123 -5.09 12.86 16.38
N PHE A 124 -4.50 12.17 15.41
CA PHE A 124 -4.03 12.78 14.17
C PHE A 124 -4.92 12.38 12.99
N ASP A 125 -4.87 13.18 11.93
CA ASP A 125 -5.55 13.01 10.67
C ASP A 125 -4.66 13.59 9.57
N ILE A 126 -4.03 12.72 8.79
CA ILE A 126 -2.97 13.09 7.84
C ILE A 126 -3.17 12.52 6.45
N LEU A 127 -2.59 13.22 5.48
CA LEU A 127 -2.43 12.75 4.11
C LEU A 127 -1.24 11.78 4.03
N THR A 128 -1.43 10.72 3.23
CA THR A 128 -0.34 9.85 2.80
C THR A 128 -0.39 9.63 1.29
N ILE A 129 0.78 9.43 0.69
CA ILE A 129 0.91 9.07 -0.71
C ILE A 129 1.93 7.94 -0.82
N ASP A 130 1.52 6.88 -1.50
CA ASP A 130 2.36 5.72 -1.76
C ASP A 130 2.40 5.45 -3.27
N ILE A 131 3.55 4.94 -3.74
CA ILE A 131 3.73 4.44 -5.10
C ILE A 131 4.22 3.01 -4.98
N HIS A 132 3.45 2.07 -5.53
CA HIS A 132 3.77 0.65 -5.54
C HIS A 132 4.20 0.23 -6.93
N GLU A 133 5.35 -0.45 -7.03
CA GLU A 133 5.80 -1.14 -8.24
C GLU A 133 5.49 -2.62 -8.08
N LEU A 134 4.85 -3.21 -9.09
CA LEU A 134 4.46 -4.62 -9.10
C LEU A 134 5.24 -5.39 -10.16
N GLU A 135 5.44 -6.68 -9.90
CA GLU A 135 5.95 -7.66 -10.84
C GLU A 135 5.24 -8.99 -10.58
N ASP A 136 4.72 -9.61 -11.62
CA ASP A 136 3.97 -10.88 -11.54
C ASP A 136 2.83 -10.85 -10.49
N GLY A 137 2.10 -9.72 -10.40
CA GLY A 137 0.98 -9.52 -9.49
C GLY A 137 1.38 -9.38 -8.01
N LYS A 138 2.65 -9.10 -7.71
CA LYS A 138 3.16 -8.86 -6.35
C LYS A 138 3.86 -7.52 -6.25
N ILE A 139 3.67 -6.83 -5.14
CA ILE A 139 4.39 -5.59 -4.84
C ILE A 139 5.86 -5.93 -4.57
N ILE A 140 6.76 -5.42 -5.40
CA ILE A 140 8.22 -5.59 -5.23
C ILE A 140 8.86 -4.39 -4.54
N ARG A 141 8.23 -3.20 -4.67
CA ARG A 141 8.73 -1.97 -4.07
C ARG A 141 7.60 -1.03 -3.73
N THR A 142 7.74 -0.32 -2.63
CA THR A 142 6.83 0.78 -2.26
C THR A 142 7.64 2.00 -1.85
N TYR A 143 7.33 3.15 -2.45
CA TYR A 143 7.78 4.46 -2.00
C TYR A 143 6.64 5.08 -1.21
N HIS A 144 6.95 5.64 -0.04
CA HIS A 144 5.90 6.14 0.82
C HIS A 144 6.29 7.45 1.51
N VAL A 145 5.31 8.34 1.63
CA VAL A 145 5.43 9.56 2.40
C VAL A 145 4.14 9.81 3.18
N GLU A 146 4.29 10.12 4.45
CA GLU A 146 3.22 10.47 5.35
C GLU A 146 3.51 11.82 5.99
N ASP A 147 2.49 12.64 6.20
CA ASP A 147 2.62 13.92 6.88
C ASP A 147 2.76 13.76 8.41
N TRP A 148 3.82 13.04 8.85
CA TRP A 148 4.08 12.87 10.29
C TRP A 148 4.37 14.19 10.98
N ALA A 149 4.86 15.22 10.28
CA ALA A 149 5.05 16.54 10.85
C ALA A 149 3.70 17.17 11.23
N GLY A 150 2.71 17.08 10.35
CA GLY A 150 1.33 17.48 10.63
C GLY A 150 0.71 16.67 11.78
N ALA A 151 0.94 15.35 11.81
CA ALA A 151 0.49 14.52 12.93
C ALA A 151 1.04 15.00 14.27
N LEU A 152 2.35 15.27 14.36
CA LEU A 152 2.99 15.74 15.59
C LEU A 152 2.49 17.12 16.03
N GLN A 153 2.17 18.04 15.10
CA GLN A 153 1.53 19.31 15.41
C GLN A 153 0.16 19.09 16.03
N GLN A 154 -0.69 18.27 15.41
CA GLN A 154 -2.03 17.93 15.92
C GLN A 154 -1.96 17.30 17.32
N LEU A 155 -1.06 16.34 17.52
CA LEU A 155 -0.87 15.69 18.81
C LEU A 155 -0.34 16.63 19.88
N SER A 156 0.49 17.63 19.54
CA SER A 156 0.99 18.63 20.46
C SER A 156 -0.03 19.71 20.84
N GLY A 157 -1.16 19.77 20.14
CA GLY A 157 -2.21 20.79 20.36
C GLY A 157 -1.82 22.19 19.90
N LYS A 158 -0.93 22.28 18.92
CA LYS A 158 -0.45 23.56 18.35
C LYS A 158 -1.08 23.83 17.00
#